data_c03f35e48051161733caef1df95f9b61
#
_entry.id   c03f35e48051161733caef1df95f9b61
#
_cell.length_a   1.000
_cell.length_b   1.000
_cell.length_c   1.000
_cell.angle_alpha   90.00
_cell.angle_beta   90.00
_cell.angle_gamma   90.00
#
_symmetry.space_group_name_H-M   'P 1'
#
loop_
_entity.id
_entity.type
_entity.pdbx_description
1 polymer ?
#
loop_
_entity_poly.entity_id
_entity_poly.type
_entity_poly.pdbx_seq_one_letter_code
_entity_poly.pdbx_strand_id
1 'polypeptide(L)'
;MKKVISIGIQGFSDLREQDCFFVDKTNFIKEWWENRDVVTLITRPRRFGKTLNMSMLDCFFSNKYANRADLFEGLSIWQDETYRKLQGTYPVIFLSFAAVKAGNLEDAKTQIKQEIASLYEENRYLLEGNVLSDNERKIYNSTTIQMDDTMAQNALKTLSVWMERYYGKKVIILLDEYDTPMQEAYVQGYWDEFTSFVRSLFNASFKTNPYLERAIMTGITRVSKESIFSDLNNLRVVTTTSNLYADCFGFTEEEVFAALDEYGMGDKKDEVKQWYDGFTFGEHRDIYNPWSITNYLDERRLYPYWASTSSNGLVSRLIRTASADVKEKMEDLLKGKTITVNFDEQIVYNQLDDNEEAIWSLLLASGYLKVQNIDYRGITLEPWYTLDITNIETLSMFMTMFRGWFKNKDANYNDFVKALLKGSLKEMNIYMNDVALATFSSFDTGKKPSEKSQPERFYHGFVLGLLVELRDRYQIRSNRESGYGRYDVMLTPVTEVDDAIVIEFKVHEPDEEESLQDTVRVALDQITEKDYDAELLAQGISVDRIRHYGFAFEGKKVLIGQDEIKRKH
;
A
#
# COMPACT_ATOMS: atom_id res chain seq x y z
N MET A 1 -19.37 -9.90 28.91
CA MET A 1 -19.48 -10.72 27.68
C MET A 1 -18.48 -10.15 26.68
N LYS A 2 -17.75 -10.96 25.93
CA LYS A 2 -16.89 -10.45 24.86
C LYS A 2 -17.75 -9.78 23.81
N LYS A 3 -17.35 -8.61 23.33
CA LYS A 3 -18.04 -7.93 22.24
C LYS A 3 -17.92 -8.72 20.93
N VAL A 4 -18.92 -8.59 20.09
CA VAL A 4 -18.89 -9.26 18.78
C VAL A 4 -17.92 -8.53 17.88
N ILE A 5 -17.04 -9.28 17.20
CA ILE A 5 -16.17 -8.72 16.17
C ILE A 5 -17.00 -8.60 14.89
N SER A 6 -17.11 -7.41 14.36
CA SER A 6 -17.82 -7.17 13.11
C SER A 6 -16.85 -6.69 12.04
N ILE A 7 -16.84 -7.38 10.91
CA ILE A 7 -15.99 -7.04 9.77
C ILE A 7 -16.82 -6.20 8.78
N GLY A 8 -16.30 -5.00 8.44
CA GLY A 8 -16.87 -4.17 7.36
C GLY A 8 -17.84 -3.07 7.80
N ILE A 9 -18.17 -2.92 9.08
CA ILE A 9 -18.92 -1.75 9.57
C ILE A 9 -18.04 -0.50 9.38
N GLN A 10 -18.57 0.51 8.68
CA GLN A 10 -17.90 1.79 8.42
C GLN A 10 -18.51 2.95 9.20
N GLY A 11 -19.76 2.81 9.62
CA GLY A 11 -20.49 3.81 10.43
C GLY A 11 -20.16 3.69 11.92
N PHE A 12 -19.75 4.80 12.53
CA PHE A 12 -19.49 4.82 13.98
C PHE A 12 -20.77 4.56 14.79
N SER A 13 -21.91 5.17 14.41
CA SER A 13 -23.22 4.91 15.04
C SER A 13 -23.58 3.42 15.01
N ASP A 14 -23.47 2.79 13.84
CA ASP A 14 -23.85 1.38 13.68
C ASP A 14 -22.98 0.46 14.55
N LEU A 15 -21.68 0.78 14.63
CA LEU A 15 -20.73 0.02 15.44
C LEU A 15 -21.04 0.13 16.94
N ARG A 16 -21.42 1.33 17.40
CA ARG A 16 -21.80 1.57 18.79
C ARG A 16 -23.15 0.99 19.16
N GLU A 17 -24.15 1.11 18.29
CA GLU A 17 -25.51 0.58 18.51
C GLU A 17 -25.52 -0.95 18.58
N GLN A 18 -24.68 -1.61 17.78
CA GLN A 18 -24.57 -3.07 17.77
C GLN A 18 -23.63 -3.61 18.86
N ASP A 19 -23.06 -2.75 19.71
CA ASP A 19 -22.09 -3.09 20.77
C ASP A 19 -20.94 -3.97 20.27
N CYS A 20 -20.42 -3.66 19.07
CA CYS A 20 -19.30 -4.37 18.47
C CYS A 20 -17.96 -4.01 19.12
N PHE A 21 -16.94 -4.85 18.86
CA PHE A 21 -15.56 -4.55 19.24
C PHE A 21 -15.12 -3.22 18.63
N PHE A 22 -14.58 -2.35 19.46
CA PHE A 22 -14.14 -1.01 19.09
C PHE A 22 -12.95 -0.60 19.96
N VAL A 23 -11.88 -0.14 19.32
CA VAL A 23 -10.76 0.51 19.98
C VAL A 23 -11.03 2.01 20.04
N ASP A 24 -11.04 2.58 21.24
CA ASP A 24 -11.41 3.97 21.46
C ASP A 24 -10.36 4.95 20.91
N LYS A 25 -10.69 5.59 19.79
CA LYS A 25 -9.91 6.65 19.16
C LYS A 25 -10.53 8.04 19.29
N THR A 26 -11.47 8.22 20.23
CA THR A 26 -12.19 9.49 20.37
C THR A 26 -11.30 10.66 20.82
N ASN A 27 -10.09 10.41 21.33
CA ASN A 27 -9.08 11.45 21.55
C ASN A 27 -8.71 12.21 20.27
N PHE A 28 -8.87 11.60 19.08
CA PHE A 28 -8.71 12.29 17.81
C PHE A 28 -9.63 13.52 17.67
N ILE A 29 -10.85 13.46 18.19
CA ILE A 29 -11.79 14.59 18.21
C ILE A 29 -11.16 15.78 18.96
N LYS A 30 -10.59 15.49 20.13
CA LYS A 30 -9.95 16.50 20.98
C LYS A 30 -8.73 17.11 20.31
N GLU A 31 -7.81 16.27 19.86
CA GLU A 31 -6.57 16.72 19.22
C GLU A 31 -6.86 17.58 17.98
N TRP A 32 -7.75 17.12 17.10
CA TRP A 32 -8.11 17.88 15.91
C TRP A 32 -8.79 19.21 16.26
N TRP A 33 -9.64 19.23 17.27
CA TRP A 33 -10.31 20.44 17.71
C TRP A 33 -9.37 21.45 18.32
N GLU A 34 -8.41 21.01 19.13
CA GLU A 34 -7.45 21.87 19.83
C GLU A 34 -6.37 22.44 18.90
N ASN A 35 -5.97 21.72 17.87
CA ASN A 35 -4.97 22.17 16.89
C ASN A 35 -5.41 23.40 16.08
N ARG A 36 -6.70 23.64 15.94
CA ARG A 36 -7.28 24.82 15.28
C ARG A 36 -6.85 25.02 13.81
N ASP A 37 -6.36 24.00 13.14
CA ASP A 37 -6.08 24.06 11.71
C ASP A 37 -7.40 24.24 10.93
N VAL A 38 -7.40 25.15 9.94
CA VAL A 38 -8.62 25.45 9.18
C VAL A 38 -8.94 24.30 8.24
N VAL A 39 -7.93 23.74 7.56
CA VAL A 39 -8.07 22.59 6.68
C VAL A 39 -6.97 21.59 7.00
N THR A 40 -7.35 20.37 7.33
CA THR A 40 -6.42 19.26 7.61
C THR A 40 -6.56 18.19 6.52
N LEU A 41 -5.46 17.78 5.92
CA LEU A 41 -5.37 16.60 5.08
C LEU A 41 -4.62 15.50 5.84
N ILE A 42 -5.25 14.36 6.04
CA ILE A 42 -4.63 13.20 6.68
C ILE A 42 -4.50 12.08 5.66
N THR A 43 -3.27 11.66 5.40
CA THR A 43 -3.00 10.50 4.57
C THR A 43 -2.53 9.33 5.43
N ARG A 44 -3.22 8.20 5.29
CA ARG A 44 -2.92 6.93 5.96
C ARG A 44 -3.19 5.77 5.00
N PRO A 45 -2.51 4.66 5.13
CA PRO A 45 -2.75 3.48 4.29
C PRO A 45 -4.23 3.05 4.30
N ARG A 46 -4.60 2.18 3.38
CA ARG A 46 -5.96 1.60 3.34
C ARG A 46 -6.24 0.81 4.62
N ARG A 47 -7.51 0.80 5.05
CA ARG A 47 -7.97 0.03 6.22
C ARG A 47 -7.41 0.47 7.58
N PHE A 48 -6.94 1.70 7.68
CA PHE A 48 -6.47 2.31 8.93
C PHE A 48 -7.54 3.09 9.69
N GLY A 49 -8.81 2.81 9.45
CA GLY A 49 -9.91 3.43 10.18
C GLY A 49 -10.27 4.85 9.74
N LYS A 50 -9.79 5.34 8.57
CA LYS A 50 -10.08 6.71 8.08
C LYS A 50 -11.58 6.99 8.03
N THR A 51 -12.33 6.19 7.29
CA THR A 51 -13.78 6.34 7.14
C THR A 51 -14.53 6.25 8.47
N LEU A 52 -14.10 5.33 9.36
CA LEU A 52 -14.71 5.21 10.70
C LEU A 52 -14.47 6.46 11.55
N ASN A 53 -13.24 7.01 11.53
CA ASN A 53 -12.92 8.25 12.23
C ASN A 53 -13.66 9.45 11.63
N MET A 54 -13.85 9.50 10.31
CA MET A 54 -14.67 10.54 9.67
C MET A 54 -16.14 10.43 10.09
N SER A 55 -16.71 9.21 10.12
CA SER A 55 -18.05 8.97 10.65
C SER A 55 -18.17 9.31 12.13
N MET A 56 -17.14 9.04 12.94
CA MET A 56 -17.07 9.43 14.34
C MET A 56 -17.10 10.95 14.52
N LEU A 57 -16.36 11.71 13.70
CA LEU A 57 -16.40 13.17 13.70
C LEU A 57 -17.77 13.71 13.30
N ASP A 58 -18.42 13.12 12.29
CA ASP A 58 -19.79 13.48 11.91
C ASP A 58 -20.77 13.24 13.08
N CYS A 59 -20.76 12.05 13.65
CA CYS A 59 -21.59 11.72 14.82
C CYS A 59 -21.32 12.65 16.02
N PHE A 60 -20.08 13.13 16.18
CA PHE A 60 -19.73 14.00 17.28
C PHE A 60 -20.17 15.45 17.06
N PHE A 61 -19.85 16.03 15.90
CA PHE A 61 -20.08 17.46 15.66
C PHE A 61 -21.47 17.78 15.11
N SER A 62 -22.03 16.87 14.30
CA SER A 62 -23.23 17.17 13.50
C SER A 62 -24.49 17.36 14.34
N ASN A 63 -25.22 18.42 14.05
CA ASN A 63 -26.55 18.67 14.58
C ASN A 63 -27.55 17.51 14.33
N LYS A 64 -27.30 16.69 13.31
CA LYS A 64 -28.09 15.45 13.06
C LYS A 64 -28.04 14.49 14.25
N TYR A 65 -26.96 14.52 15.03
CA TYR A 65 -26.72 13.65 16.18
C TYR A 65 -26.80 14.37 17.53
N ALA A 66 -27.43 15.56 17.61
CA ALA A 66 -27.52 16.34 18.84
C ALA A 66 -28.13 15.57 20.04
N ASN A 67 -29.01 14.59 19.75
CA ASN A 67 -29.66 13.76 20.76
C ASN A 67 -29.02 12.35 20.91
N ARG A 68 -27.80 12.17 20.38
CA ARG A 68 -27.11 10.88 20.36
C ARG A 68 -25.83 10.89 21.21
N ALA A 69 -25.90 11.51 22.37
CA ALA A 69 -24.87 11.47 23.38
C ALA A 69 -24.49 10.04 23.82
N ASP A 70 -25.46 9.12 23.75
CA ASP A 70 -25.31 7.70 24.02
C ASP A 70 -24.18 7.04 23.23
N LEU A 71 -23.89 7.50 22.02
CA LEU A 71 -22.82 6.97 21.16
C LEU A 71 -21.42 7.16 21.77
N PHE A 72 -21.26 8.17 22.64
CA PHE A 72 -19.97 8.53 23.23
C PHE A 72 -19.84 8.13 24.71
N GLU A 73 -20.91 7.67 25.33
CA GLU A 73 -20.87 7.23 26.73
C GLU A 73 -19.85 6.11 26.92
N GLY A 74 -19.02 6.27 27.97
CA GLY A 74 -17.97 5.33 28.31
C GLY A 74 -16.66 5.50 27.51
N LEU A 75 -16.61 6.38 26.53
CA LEU A 75 -15.40 6.68 25.73
C LEU A 75 -14.60 7.83 26.36
N SER A 76 -13.30 7.92 25.96
CA SER A 76 -12.34 8.88 26.54
C SER A 76 -12.79 10.33 26.38
N ILE A 77 -13.30 10.71 25.21
CA ILE A 77 -13.79 12.08 24.95
C ILE A 77 -14.93 12.48 25.89
N TRP A 78 -15.72 11.49 26.33
CA TRP A 78 -16.89 11.75 27.18
C TRP A 78 -16.53 12.07 28.65
N GLN A 79 -15.26 11.87 29.04
CA GLN A 79 -14.79 12.24 30.39
C GLN A 79 -14.65 13.75 30.57
N ASP A 80 -14.51 14.52 29.47
CA ASP A 80 -14.34 15.97 29.48
C ASP A 80 -15.70 16.67 29.24
N GLU A 81 -16.16 17.45 30.23
CA GLU A 81 -17.43 18.17 30.17
C GLU A 81 -17.48 19.19 29.02
N THR A 82 -16.33 19.75 28.62
CA THR A 82 -16.24 20.72 27.54
C THR A 82 -16.66 20.06 26.21
N TYR A 83 -16.22 18.84 25.99
CA TYR A 83 -16.55 18.09 24.77
C TYR A 83 -17.98 17.55 24.82
N ARG A 84 -18.51 17.17 26.01
CA ARG A 84 -19.93 16.82 26.14
C ARG A 84 -20.85 17.96 25.72
N LYS A 85 -20.49 19.21 26.02
CA LYS A 85 -21.25 20.42 25.62
C LYS A 85 -21.07 20.75 24.13
N LEU A 86 -20.00 20.29 23.53
CA LEU A 86 -19.67 20.55 22.11
C LEU A 86 -20.38 19.56 21.16
N GLN A 87 -20.72 18.36 21.66
CA GLN A 87 -21.34 17.31 20.87
C GLN A 87 -22.68 17.78 20.25
N GLY A 88 -22.87 17.49 18.97
CA GLY A 88 -24.11 17.77 18.22
C GLY A 88 -24.39 19.25 17.98
N THR A 89 -23.37 20.12 17.99
CA THR A 89 -23.59 21.57 17.95
C THR A 89 -23.21 22.26 16.66
N TYR A 90 -22.67 21.58 15.67
CA TYR A 90 -22.25 22.15 14.38
C TYR A 90 -23.04 21.61 13.19
N PRO A 91 -23.31 22.44 12.17
CA PRO A 91 -23.67 21.90 10.87
C PRO A 91 -22.46 21.21 10.24
N VAL A 92 -22.65 19.98 9.76
CA VAL A 92 -21.60 19.18 9.11
C VAL A 92 -22.01 18.82 7.69
N ILE A 93 -21.11 19.03 6.76
CA ILE A 93 -21.17 18.50 5.39
C ILE A 93 -20.21 17.32 5.32
N PHE A 94 -20.76 16.11 5.14
CA PHE A 94 -19.96 14.90 4.99
C PHE A 94 -20.09 14.38 3.55
N LEU A 95 -18.96 14.27 2.85
CA LEU A 95 -18.88 13.81 1.47
C LEU A 95 -17.81 12.73 1.36
N SER A 96 -18.05 11.68 0.58
CA SER A 96 -17.07 10.63 0.30
C SER A 96 -16.90 10.44 -1.20
N PHE A 97 -15.64 10.37 -1.64
CA PHE A 97 -15.31 10.04 -3.02
C PHE A 97 -14.92 8.57 -3.24
N ALA A 98 -15.15 7.71 -2.25
CA ALA A 98 -14.83 6.28 -2.32
C ALA A 98 -15.46 5.56 -3.53
N ALA A 99 -16.67 5.99 -3.93
CA ALA A 99 -17.41 5.43 -5.05
C ALA A 99 -17.06 6.06 -6.40
N VAL A 100 -16.31 7.18 -6.42
CA VAL A 100 -15.98 7.89 -7.66
C VAL A 100 -14.85 7.18 -8.40
N LYS A 101 -15.23 6.21 -9.23
CA LYS A 101 -14.33 5.38 -10.05
C LYS A 101 -14.87 5.32 -11.46
N ALA A 102 -14.25 6.05 -12.37
CA ALA A 102 -14.76 6.21 -13.72
C ALA A 102 -13.67 6.00 -14.77
N GLY A 103 -14.04 5.42 -15.90
CA GLY A 103 -13.13 5.20 -17.03
C GLY A 103 -12.87 6.42 -17.89
N ASN A 104 -13.56 7.56 -17.64
CA ASN A 104 -13.41 8.79 -18.39
C ASN A 104 -13.83 10.02 -17.58
N LEU A 105 -13.47 11.19 -18.07
CA LEU A 105 -13.69 12.49 -17.42
C LEU A 105 -15.16 12.79 -17.13
N GLU A 106 -16.06 12.59 -18.10
CA GLU A 106 -17.46 12.97 -17.99
C GLU A 106 -18.20 12.09 -16.96
N ASP A 107 -17.90 10.80 -16.93
CA ASP A 107 -18.44 9.90 -15.91
C ASP A 107 -17.91 10.26 -14.52
N ALA A 108 -16.62 10.63 -14.38
CA ALA A 108 -16.03 11.06 -13.12
C ALA A 108 -16.73 12.31 -12.57
N LYS A 109 -16.93 13.34 -13.42
CA LYS A 109 -17.67 14.55 -13.04
C LYS A 109 -19.12 14.23 -12.69
N THR A 110 -19.76 13.36 -13.45
CA THR A 110 -21.16 12.96 -13.20
C THR A 110 -21.30 12.27 -11.85
N GLN A 111 -20.39 11.37 -11.49
CA GLN A 111 -20.39 10.72 -10.16
C GLN A 111 -20.19 11.75 -9.04
N ILE A 112 -19.28 12.72 -9.17
CA ILE A 112 -19.14 13.81 -8.18
C ILE A 112 -20.42 14.64 -8.08
N LYS A 113 -21.03 14.98 -9.22
CA LYS A 113 -22.31 15.72 -9.25
C LYS A 113 -23.42 14.92 -8.57
N GLN A 114 -23.42 13.61 -8.69
CA GLN A 114 -24.37 12.71 -8.02
C GLN A 114 -24.19 12.76 -6.50
N GLU A 115 -22.96 12.67 -5.99
CA GLU A 115 -22.68 12.81 -4.56
C GLU A 115 -23.13 14.17 -4.03
N ILE A 116 -22.87 15.24 -4.75
CA ILE A 116 -23.32 16.60 -4.39
C ILE A 116 -24.86 16.68 -4.42
N ALA A 117 -25.52 16.12 -5.42
CA ALA A 117 -26.98 16.13 -5.50
C ALA A 117 -27.63 15.37 -4.34
N SER A 118 -27.05 14.21 -3.97
CA SER A 118 -27.49 13.42 -2.80
C SER A 118 -27.32 14.22 -1.50
N LEU A 119 -26.20 14.92 -1.33
CA LEU A 119 -25.95 15.80 -0.18
C LEU A 119 -27.00 16.93 -0.09
N TYR A 120 -27.42 17.51 -1.20
CA TYR A 120 -28.47 18.52 -1.23
C TYR A 120 -29.83 17.90 -0.85
N GLU A 121 -30.15 16.70 -1.34
CA GLU A 121 -31.40 16.01 -0.98
C GLU A 121 -31.47 15.70 0.52
N GLU A 122 -30.37 15.30 1.15
CA GLU A 122 -30.28 15.12 2.60
C GLU A 122 -30.54 16.39 3.40
N ASN A 123 -30.24 17.57 2.83
CA ASN A 123 -30.39 18.86 3.47
C ASN A 123 -31.65 19.62 2.98
N ARG A 124 -32.63 18.92 2.45
CA ARG A 124 -33.85 19.48 1.87
C ARG A 124 -34.69 20.34 2.84
N TYR A 125 -34.54 20.14 4.15
CA TYR A 125 -35.14 20.99 5.19
C TYR A 125 -34.77 22.48 5.05
N LEU A 126 -33.67 22.83 4.39
CA LEU A 126 -33.31 24.21 4.10
C LEU A 126 -34.29 24.92 3.16
N LEU A 127 -35.07 24.15 2.37
CA LEU A 127 -36.16 24.70 1.54
C LEU A 127 -37.39 25.07 2.37
N GLU A 128 -37.50 24.56 3.59
CA GLU A 128 -38.58 24.87 4.50
C GLU A 128 -38.32 26.22 5.21
N GLY A 129 -39.33 27.00 5.44
CA GLY A 129 -39.18 28.32 6.08
C GLY A 129 -38.61 29.42 5.17
N ASN A 130 -38.00 30.45 5.75
CA ASN A 130 -37.54 31.66 5.08
C ASN A 130 -36.02 31.81 4.98
N VAL A 131 -35.28 30.68 5.07
CA VAL A 131 -33.80 30.72 5.03
C VAL A 131 -33.29 31.07 3.63
N LEU A 132 -33.94 30.53 2.59
CA LEU A 132 -33.58 30.74 1.21
C LEU A 132 -34.52 31.73 0.54
N SER A 133 -33.97 32.72 -0.19
CA SER A 133 -34.71 33.56 -1.10
C SER A 133 -35.25 32.77 -2.30
N ASP A 134 -36.19 33.34 -3.07
CA ASP A 134 -36.76 32.67 -4.25
C ASP A 134 -35.71 32.31 -5.31
N ASN A 135 -34.66 33.14 -5.47
CA ASN A 135 -33.56 32.82 -6.36
C ASN A 135 -32.68 31.70 -5.83
N GLU A 136 -32.39 31.66 -4.53
CA GLU A 136 -31.61 30.59 -3.91
C GLU A 136 -32.36 29.24 -3.95
N ARG A 137 -33.69 29.27 -3.81
CA ARG A 137 -34.52 28.05 -4.02
C ARG A 137 -34.40 27.50 -5.43
N LYS A 138 -34.33 28.41 -6.46
CA LYS A 138 -34.09 27.97 -7.85
C LYS A 138 -32.72 27.31 -7.99
N ILE A 139 -31.68 27.90 -7.41
CA ILE A 139 -30.31 27.33 -7.41
C ILE A 139 -30.34 25.99 -6.72
N TYR A 140 -30.94 25.89 -5.54
CA TYR A 140 -31.05 24.62 -4.80
C TYR A 140 -31.69 23.52 -5.66
N ASN A 141 -32.84 23.80 -6.25
CA ASN A 141 -33.57 22.83 -7.09
C ASN A 141 -32.87 22.52 -8.42
N SER A 142 -31.92 23.35 -8.87
CA SER A 142 -31.10 23.10 -10.06
C SER A 142 -29.82 22.31 -9.72
N THR A 143 -29.49 22.09 -8.44
CA THR A 143 -28.35 21.29 -8.01
C THR A 143 -28.69 19.81 -8.11
N THR A 144 -28.61 19.29 -9.31
CA THR A 144 -28.92 17.91 -9.71
C THR A 144 -27.73 17.31 -10.44
N ILE A 145 -27.82 16.04 -10.82
CA ILE A 145 -26.77 15.38 -11.62
C ILE A 145 -26.50 16.08 -12.96
N GLN A 146 -27.44 16.89 -13.44
CA GLN A 146 -27.34 17.63 -14.69
C GLN A 146 -26.80 19.06 -14.50
N MET A 147 -26.43 19.46 -13.27
CA MET A 147 -25.82 20.77 -13.02
C MET A 147 -24.55 20.94 -13.87
N ASP A 148 -24.29 22.19 -14.25
CA ASP A 148 -23.02 22.51 -14.93
C ASP A 148 -21.82 22.41 -13.98
N ASP A 149 -20.60 22.39 -14.54
CA ASP A 149 -19.37 22.25 -13.77
C ASP A 149 -19.15 23.41 -12.80
N THR A 150 -19.51 24.64 -13.19
CA THR A 150 -19.39 25.84 -12.35
C THR A 150 -20.29 25.74 -11.11
N MET A 151 -21.50 25.26 -11.28
CA MET A 151 -22.43 25.03 -10.19
C MET A 151 -21.89 23.93 -9.25
N ALA A 152 -21.42 22.81 -9.80
CA ALA A 152 -20.83 21.74 -9.01
C ALA A 152 -19.61 22.20 -8.19
N GLN A 153 -18.72 22.97 -8.80
CA GLN A 153 -17.52 23.52 -8.16
C GLN A 153 -17.83 24.46 -6.99
N ASN A 154 -18.96 25.15 -7.01
CA ASN A 154 -19.39 26.07 -5.95
C ASN A 154 -20.41 25.47 -4.97
N ALA A 155 -20.87 24.26 -5.21
CA ALA A 155 -22.00 23.68 -4.49
C ALA A 155 -21.75 23.57 -2.96
N LEU A 156 -20.59 23.10 -2.52
CA LEU A 156 -20.27 22.96 -1.08
C LEU A 156 -20.21 24.32 -0.38
N LYS A 157 -19.65 25.34 -1.05
CA LYS A 157 -19.64 26.71 -0.54
C LYS A 157 -21.06 27.26 -0.42
N THR A 158 -21.86 27.07 -1.45
CA THR A 158 -23.26 27.53 -1.48
C THR A 158 -24.09 26.87 -0.37
N LEU A 159 -23.93 25.57 -0.18
CA LEU A 159 -24.57 24.85 0.92
C LEU A 159 -24.11 25.36 2.28
N SER A 160 -22.81 25.66 2.45
CA SER A 160 -22.25 26.23 3.67
C SER A 160 -22.90 27.56 4.05
N VAL A 161 -23.18 28.44 3.08
CA VAL A 161 -23.91 29.73 3.30
C VAL A 161 -25.28 29.47 3.90
N TRP A 162 -26.03 28.54 3.35
CA TRP A 162 -27.41 28.28 3.76
C TRP A 162 -27.48 27.55 5.10
N MET A 163 -26.57 26.62 5.35
CA MET A 163 -26.47 25.93 6.64
C MET A 163 -26.05 26.88 7.75
N GLU A 164 -25.06 27.77 7.50
CA GLU A 164 -24.65 28.77 8.49
C GLU A 164 -25.82 29.72 8.83
N ARG A 165 -26.56 30.16 7.83
CA ARG A 165 -27.74 31.03 8.02
C ARG A 165 -28.85 30.32 8.81
N TYR A 166 -29.02 29.01 8.61
CA TYR A 166 -30.03 28.20 9.30
C TYR A 166 -29.66 27.91 10.76
N TYR A 167 -28.39 27.51 10.99
CA TYR A 167 -27.93 27.07 12.30
C TYR A 167 -27.28 28.18 13.16
N GLY A 168 -26.93 29.31 12.57
CA GLY A 168 -26.19 30.39 13.23
C GLY A 168 -24.74 30.03 13.54
N LYS A 169 -24.18 29.00 12.90
CA LYS A 169 -22.81 28.53 13.08
C LYS A 169 -22.17 28.16 11.76
N LYS A 170 -20.88 28.42 11.62
CA LYS A 170 -20.07 27.98 10.48
C LYS A 170 -20.05 26.47 10.36
N VAL A 171 -19.82 26.00 9.15
CA VAL A 171 -19.92 24.59 8.77
C VAL A 171 -18.59 23.87 8.94
N ILE A 172 -18.64 22.63 9.39
CA ILE A 172 -17.53 21.69 9.31
C ILE A 172 -17.70 20.86 8.02
N ILE A 173 -16.63 20.73 7.23
CA ILE A 173 -16.63 19.91 6.00
C ILE A 173 -15.72 18.70 6.22
N LEU A 174 -16.28 17.52 6.06
CA LEU A 174 -15.59 16.23 6.11
C LEU A 174 -15.58 15.61 4.72
N LEU A 175 -14.40 15.38 4.16
CA LEU A 175 -14.24 14.78 2.81
C LEU A 175 -13.40 13.52 2.92
N ASP A 176 -14.03 12.36 2.76
CA ASP A 176 -13.36 11.06 2.80
C ASP A 176 -12.91 10.59 1.43
N GLU A 177 -11.76 9.92 1.37
CA GLU A 177 -11.14 9.34 0.17
C GLU A 177 -11.02 10.32 -1.02
N TYR A 178 -10.51 11.53 -0.75
CA TYR A 178 -10.41 12.60 -1.74
C TYR A 178 -9.56 12.22 -2.97
N ASP A 179 -8.60 11.32 -2.80
CA ASP A 179 -7.61 10.92 -3.81
C ASP A 179 -8.05 9.71 -4.66
N THR A 180 -9.12 9.03 -4.32
CA THR A 180 -9.66 7.91 -5.10
C THR A 180 -9.93 8.29 -6.56
N PRO A 181 -10.71 9.36 -6.88
CA PRO A 181 -10.93 9.76 -8.27
C PRO A 181 -9.67 10.29 -8.96
N MET A 182 -8.69 10.79 -8.20
CA MET A 182 -7.42 11.24 -8.71
C MET A 182 -6.58 10.08 -9.24
N GLN A 183 -6.50 8.99 -8.46
CA GLN A 183 -5.83 7.77 -8.87
C GLN A 183 -6.46 7.20 -10.15
N GLU A 184 -7.79 7.17 -10.23
CA GLU A 184 -8.50 6.71 -11.43
C GLU A 184 -8.22 7.61 -12.64
N ALA A 185 -8.24 8.93 -12.47
CA ALA A 185 -7.94 9.88 -13.54
C ALA A 185 -6.53 9.69 -14.12
N TYR A 186 -5.53 9.41 -13.26
CA TYR A 186 -4.18 9.09 -13.70
C TYR A 186 -4.13 7.76 -14.47
N VAL A 187 -4.72 6.70 -13.92
CA VAL A 187 -4.70 5.36 -14.54
C VAL A 187 -5.42 5.35 -15.90
N GLN A 188 -6.49 6.13 -16.04
CA GLN A 188 -7.33 6.19 -17.24
C GLN A 188 -6.94 7.31 -18.22
N GLY A 189 -5.97 8.19 -17.86
CA GLY A 189 -5.37 9.17 -18.76
C GLY A 189 -6.18 10.47 -18.95
N TYR A 190 -7.05 10.87 -18.01
CA TYR A 190 -7.78 12.15 -18.02
C TYR A 190 -7.40 13.05 -16.83
N TRP A 191 -6.14 12.96 -16.39
CA TRP A 191 -5.61 13.64 -15.20
C TRP A 191 -5.74 15.17 -15.23
N ASP A 192 -5.28 15.81 -16.30
CA ASP A 192 -5.13 17.28 -16.33
C ASP A 192 -6.48 18.00 -16.26
N GLU A 193 -7.47 17.55 -17.02
CA GLU A 193 -8.79 18.14 -17.03
C GLU A 193 -9.52 17.88 -15.72
N PHE A 194 -9.37 16.68 -15.17
CA PHE A 194 -10.01 16.32 -13.91
C PHE A 194 -9.42 17.09 -12.72
N THR A 195 -8.10 17.23 -12.66
CA THR A 195 -7.43 18.02 -11.60
C THR A 195 -7.81 19.48 -11.65
N SER A 196 -8.03 20.06 -12.85
CA SER A 196 -8.53 21.44 -13.00
C SER A 196 -9.95 21.59 -12.42
N PHE A 197 -10.83 20.64 -12.67
CA PHE A 197 -12.19 20.63 -12.12
C PHE A 197 -12.18 20.55 -10.59
N VAL A 198 -11.42 19.61 -10.01
CA VAL A 198 -11.35 19.38 -8.56
C VAL A 198 -10.63 20.53 -7.85
N ARG A 199 -9.60 21.13 -8.46
CA ARG A 199 -8.93 22.31 -7.92
C ARG A 199 -9.92 23.44 -7.69
N SER A 200 -10.80 23.70 -8.65
CA SER A 200 -11.83 24.73 -8.54
C SER A 200 -12.83 24.43 -7.44
N LEU A 201 -13.26 23.17 -7.32
CA LEU A 201 -14.15 22.71 -6.23
C LEU A 201 -13.50 22.91 -4.85
N PHE A 202 -12.24 22.54 -4.69
CA PHE A 202 -11.52 22.65 -3.42
C PHE A 202 -11.22 24.11 -3.06
N ASN A 203 -10.84 24.94 -4.02
CA ASN A 203 -10.65 26.37 -3.80
C ASN A 203 -11.92 27.05 -3.33
N ALA A 204 -13.05 26.75 -3.96
CA ALA A 204 -14.34 27.31 -3.54
C ALA A 204 -14.72 26.83 -2.12
N SER A 205 -14.54 25.55 -1.84
CA SER A 205 -14.98 24.92 -0.58
C SER A 205 -14.09 25.24 0.61
N PHE A 206 -12.76 25.29 0.43
CA PHE A 206 -11.80 25.31 1.54
C PHE A 206 -10.99 26.61 1.65
N LYS A 207 -10.72 27.32 0.55
CA LYS A 207 -9.94 28.56 0.59
C LYS A 207 -10.81 29.81 0.68
N THR A 208 -11.81 29.90 -0.20
CA THR A 208 -12.61 31.11 -0.37
C THR A 208 -13.99 30.99 0.26
N ASN A 209 -14.15 30.10 1.23
CA ASN A 209 -15.40 29.87 1.96
C ASN A 209 -15.36 30.54 3.34
N PRO A 210 -15.94 31.74 3.53
CA PRO A 210 -15.94 32.42 4.83
C PRO A 210 -16.88 31.76 5.87
N TYR A 211 -17.73 30.84 5.43
CA TYR A 211 -18.67 30.08 6.24
C TYR A 211 -18.11 28.74 6.73
N LEU A 212 -16.87 28.46 6.35
CA LEU A 212 -16.14 27.28 6.85
C LEU A 212 -15.64 27.53 8.28
N GLU A 213 -15.97 26.66 9.22
CA GLU A 213 -15.33 26.59 10.52
C GLU A 213 -14.01 25.82 10.42
N ARG A 214 -14.08 24.59 9.94
CA ARG A 214 -12.96 23.70 9.71
C ARG A 214 -13.27 22.65 8.64
N ALA A 215 -12.23 22.09 8.09
CA ALA A 215 -12.36 20.93 7.22
C ALA A 215 -11.30 19.88 7.51
N ILE A 216 -11.66 18.64 7.25
CA ILE A 216 -10.72 17.53 7.21
C ILE A 216 -10.94 16.72 5.93
N MET A 217 -9.84 16.36 5.29
CA MET A 217 -9.82 15.49 4.14
C MET A 217 -9.00 14.25 4.47
N THR A 218 -9.45 13.08 4.03
CA THR A 218 -8.68 11.83 4.16
C THR A 218 -8.41 11.20 2.82
N GLY A 219 -7.25 10.53 2.73
CA GLY A 219 -6.81 9.78 1.56
C GLY A 219 -5.68 8.83 1.89
N ILE A 220 -5.11 8.20 0.88
CA ILE A 220 -3.93 7.35 0.98
C ILE A 220 -2.68 8.16 0.66
N THR A 221 -2.76 8.95 -0.40
CA THR A 221 -1.64 9.67 -0.98
C THR A 221 -1.78 11.17 -0.76
N ARG A 222 -0.65 11.86 -0.67
CA ARG A 222 -0.59 13.30 -0.78
C ARG A 222 -0.38 13.64 -2.25
N VAL A 223 -1.47 14.02 -2.93
CA VAL A 223 -1.35 14.52 -4.31
C VAL A 223 -0.62 15.86 -4.31
N SER A 224 0.28 16.07 -5.26
CA SER A 224 1.15 17.23 -5.32
C SER A 224 0.42 18.56 -5.12
N LYS A 225 1.09 19.45 -4.38
CA LYS A 225 0.63 20.81 -4.15
C LYS A 225 0.41 21.56 -5.46
N GLU A 226 1.22 21.32 -6.48
CA GLU A 226 1.14 22.03 -7.77
C GLU A 226 -0.08 21.66 -8.59
N SER A 227 -0.64 20.45 -8.41
CA SER A 227 -1.80 20.03 -9.21
C SER A 227 -3.15 20.45 -8.61
N ILE A 228 -3.38 20.25 -7.31
CA ILE A 228 -4.71 20.45 -6.68
C ILE A 228 -4.67 21.48 -5.56
N PHE A 229 -3.60 21.50 -4.78
CA PHE A 229 -3.49 22.30 -3.58
C PHE A 229 -2.60 23.53 -3.73
N SER A 230 -2.18 23.89 -4.94
CA SER A 230 -1.32 25.06 -5.20
C SER A 230 -1.86 26.34 -4.58
N ASP A 231 -3.16 26.47 -4.56
CA ASP A 231 -3.84 27.65 -4.06
C ASP A 231 -4.23 27.56 -2.58
N LEU A 232 -4.18 26.37 -1.95
CA LEU A 232 -4.58 26.18 -0.56
C LEU A 232 -3.41 26.44 0.40
N ASN A 233 -3.20 27.70 0.78
CA ASN A 233 -2.18 28.10 1.73
C ASN A 233 -2.55 27.85 3.21
N ASN A 234 -3.80 27.46 3.48
CA ASN A 234 -4.35 27.15 4.79
C ASN A 234 -4.47 25.64 5.06
N LEU A 235 -3.77 24.81 4.27
CA LEU A 235 -3.81 23.36 4.37
C LEU A 235 -2.68 22.85 5.29
N ARG A 236 -3.06 22.16 6.36
CA ARG A 236 -2.16 21.33 7.17
C ARG A 236 -2.15 19.92 6.59
N VAL A 237 -0.98 19.44 6.17
CA VAL A 237 -0.82 18.08 5.66
C VAL A 237 -0.17 17.20 6.72
N VAL A 238 -0.78 16.05 6.96
CA VAL A 238 -0.32 15.01 7.90
C VAL A 238 -0.13 13.72 7.13
N THR A 239 1.14 13.36 6.92
CA THR A 239 1.57 12.15 6.22
C THR A 239 1.97 11.04 7.18
N THR A 240 2.44 9.92 6.66
CA THR A 240 2.99 8.81 7.46
C THR A 240 4.25 9.20 8.24
N THR A 241 4.98 10.25 7.83
CA THR A 241 6.17 10.75 8.54
C THR A 241 5.84 11.82 9.57
N SER A 242 4.58 12.23 9.72
CA SER A 242 4.14 13.25 10.68
C SER A 242 3.82 12.65 12.05
N ASN A 243 4.28 13.33 13.13
CA ASN A 243 3.94 12.95 14.50
C ASN A 243 2.48 13.25 14.90
N LEU A 244 1.85 14.19 14.19
CA LEU A 244 0.49 14.62 14.49
C LEU A 244 -0.51 13.50 14.14
N TYR A 245 -1.42 13.18 15.05
CA TYR A 245 -2.43 12.11 14.94
C TYR A 245 -1.83 10.72 14.67
N ALA A 246 -0.61 10.45 15.14
CA ALA A 246 0.12 9.23 14.84
C ALA A 246 -0.55 7.97 15.42
N ASP A 247 -1.16 8.06 16.59
CA ASP A 247 -1.87 6.98 17.30
C ASP A 247 -3.40 7.01 17.10
N CYS A 248 -3.91 8.03 16.39
CA CYS A 248 -5.34 8.17 16.11
C CYS A 248 -5.82 7.22 14.98
N PHE A 249 -4.90 6.74 14.15
CA PHE A 249 -5.18 5.84 13.03
C PHE A 249 -4.33 4.59 13.16
N GLY A 250 -4.95 3.43 12.98
CA GLY A 250 -4.31 2.17 13.29
C GLY A 250 -4.51 1.77 14.76
N PHE A 251 -3.97 0.64 15.15
CA PHE A 251 -3.94 0.20 16.54
C PHE A 251 -2.51 0.24 17.08
N THR A 252 -2.33 0.75 18.29
CA THR A 252 -1.04 0.68 18.99
C THR A 252 -0.80 -0.75 19.50
N GLU A 253 0.44 -1.09 19.83
CA GLU A 253 0.79 -2.39 20.41
C GLU A 253 0.00 -2.66 21.71
N GLU A 254 -0.15 -1.64 22.55
CA GLU A 254 -0.89 -1.77 23.81
C GLU A 254 -2.36 -2.11 23.56
N GLU A 255 -2.98 -1.47 22.58
CA GLU A 255 -4.39 -1.73 22.21
C GLU A 255 -4.55 -3.14 21.61
N VAL A 256 -3.61 -3.58 20.76
CA VAL A 256 -3.61 -4.92 20.19
C VAL A 256 -3.44 -5.97 21.28
N PHE A 257 -2.49 -5.77 22.19
CA PHE A 257 -2.23 -6.74 23.27
C PHE A 257 -3.39 -6.81 24.24
N ALA A 258 -4.03 -5.68 24.55
CA ALA A 258 -5.25 -5.65 25.37
C ALA A 258 -6.40 -6.42 24.68
N ALA A 259 -6.57 -6.22 23.37
CA ALA A 259 -7.57 -6.96 22.60
C ALA A 259 -7.28 -8.47 22.58
N LEU A 260 -6.03 -8.88 22.39
CA LEU A 260 -5.65 -10.30 22.42
C LEU A 260 -5.94 -10.92 23.80
N ASP A 261 -5.65 -10.21 24.89
CA ASP A 261 -5.96 -10.66 26.25
C ASP A 261 -7.48 -10.79 26.46
N GLU A 262 -8.26 -9.79 26.03
CA GLU A 262 -9.72 -9.80 26.11
C GLU A 262 -10.33 -11.01 25.36
N TYR A 263 -9.79 -11.33 24.19
CA TYR A 263 -10.28 -12.45 23.38
C TYR A 263 -9.64 -13.80 23.74
N GLY A 264 -8.80 -13.86 24.79
CA GLY A 264 -8.20 -15.08 25.30
C GLY A 264 -7.12 -15.64 24.40
N MET A 265 -6.36 -14.76 23.75
CA MET A 265 -5.22 -15.06 22.87
C MET A 265 -3.94 -14.37 23.36
N GLY A 266 -3.80 -14.13 24.65
CA GLY A 266 -2.62 -13.46 25.22
C GLY A 266 -1.30 -14.23 25.02
N ASP A 267 -1.38 -15.54 24.78
CA ASP A 267 -0.25 -16.38 24.39
C ASP A 267 0.22 -16.18 22.94
N LYS A 268 -0.54 -15.42 22.13
CA LYS A 268 -0.28 -15.17 20.72
C LYS A 268 0.35 -13.81 20.41
N LYS A 269 0.70 -13.03 21.43
CA LYS A 269 1.25 -11.67 21.26
C LYS A 269 2.50 -11.64 20.38
N ASP A 270 3.46 -12.52 20.62
CA ASP A 270 4.70 -12.58 19.86
C ASP A 270 4.46 -12.98 18.39
N GLU A 271 3.55 -13.92 18.16
CA GLU A 271 3.17 -14.37 16.82
C GLU A 271 2.47 -13.25 16.04
N VAL A 272 1.55 -12.53 16.67
CA VAL A 272 0.83 -11.38 16.07
C VAL A 272 1.79 -10.24 15.80
N LYS A 273 2.70 -9.94 16.75
CA LYS A 273 3.73 -8.92 16.57
C LYS A 273 4.63 -9.26 15.37
N GLN A 274 5.12 -10.46 15.26
CA GLN A 274 5.98 -10.88 14.15
C GLN A 274 5.29 -10.72 12.78
N TRP A 275 3.97 -10.96 12.70
CA TRP A 275 3.24 -10.96 11.44
C TRP A 275 2.71 -9.60 11.01
N TYR A 276 2.17 -8.80 11.94
CA TYR A 276 1.34 -7.64 11.64
C TYR A 276 1.90 -6.31 12.13
N ASP A 277 2.91 -6.35 13.03
CA ASP A 277 3.56 -5.14 13.50
C ASP A 277 4.44 -4.50 12.43
N GLY A 278 4.70 -3.21 12.56
CA GLY A 278 5.76 -2.53 11.82
C GLY A 278 5.34 -1.25 11.11
N PHE A 279 4.07 -0.84 11.14
CA PHE A 279 3.73 0.49 10.63
C PHE A 279 4.31 1.56 11.57
N THR A 280 4.81 2.63 10.96
CA THR A 280 5.41 3.76 11.67
C THR A 280 4.77 5.05 11.20
N PHE A 281 4.28 5.86 12.13
CA PHE A 281 3.75 7.20 11.84
C PHE A 281 4.54 8.24 12.63
N GLY A 282 5.32 9.06 11.95
CA GLY A 282 6.29 9.94 12.58
C GLY A 282 7.29 9.15 13.43
N GLU A 283 7.37 9.46 14.72
CA GLU A 283 8.22 8.75 15.70
C GLU A 283 7.50 7.58 16.39
N HIS A 284 6.17 7.45 16.20
CA HIS A 284 5.39 6.35 16.75
C HIS A 284 5.59 5.07 15.95
N ARG A 285 6.17 4.07 16.60
CA ARG A 285 6.42 2.73 16.06
C ARG A 285 5.37 1.75 16.58
N ASP A 286 5.46 0.52 16.12
CA ASP A 286 4.62 -0.60 16.58
C ASP A 286 3.11 -0.31 16.40
N ILE A 287 2.77 0.24 15.23
CA ILE A 287 1.38 0.45 14.81
C ILE A 287 0.94 -0.71 13.92
N TYR A 288 -0.28 -1.17 14.15
CA TYR A 288 -0.89 -2.32 13.48
C TYR A 288 -2.05 -1.89 12.58
N ASN A 289 -2.24 -2.61 11.49
CA ASN A 289 -3.40 -2.42 10.64
C ASN A 289 -4.67 -2.95 11.32
N PRO A 290 -5.71 -2.12 11.57
CA PRO A 290 -6.94 -2.56 12.23
C PRO A 290 -7.65 -3.70 11.52
N TRP A 291 -7.63 -3.73 10.19
CA TRP A 291 -8.27 -4.77 9.40
C TRP A 291 -7.63 -6.14 9.66
N SER A 292 -6.30 -6.20 9.66
CA SER A 292 -5.57 -7.45 9.90
C SER A 292 -5.80 -7.96 11.32
N ILE A 293 -5.72 -7.08 12.31
CA ILE A 293 -5.95 -7.44 13.71
C ILE A 293 -7.39 -7.88 13.96
N THR A 294 -8.38 -7.15 13.45
CA THR A 294 -9.79 -7.48 13.63
C THR A 294 -10.12 -8.86 13.01
N ASN A 295 -9.63 -9.13 11.79
CA ASN A 295 -9.81 -10.44 11.16
C ASN A 295 -9.07 -11.56 11.91
N TYR A 296 -7.86 -11.30 12.42
CA TYR A 296 -7.13 -12.27 13.22
C TYR A 296 -7.85 -12.61 14.52
N LEU A 297 -8.42 -11.61 15.22
CA LEU A 297 -9.21 -11.82 16.43
C LEU A 297 -10.44 -12.69 16.17
N ASP A 298 -11.06 -12.56 15.00
CA ASP A 298 -12.25 -13.31 14.59
C ASP A 298 -11.88 -14.75 14.14
N GLU A 299 -10.98 -14.87 13.16
CA GLU A 299 -10.64 -16.15 12.54
C GLU A 299 -9.59 -16.98 13.30
N ARG A 300 -8.81 -16.34 14.20
CA ARG A 300 -7.73 -16.94 14.98
C ARG A 300 -6.67 -17.65 14.14
N ARG A 301 -6.40 -17.13 12.96
CA ARG A 301 -5.43 -17.66 12.00
C ARG A 301 -4.57 -16.53 11.44
N LEU A 302 -3.26 -16.77 11.30
CA LEU A 302 -2.39 -15.89 10.56
C LEU A 302 -2.71 -15.96 9.05
N TYR A 303 -2.98 -14.82 8.45
CA TYR A 303 -3.30 -14.70 7.03
C TYR A 303 -3.02 -13.27 6.56
N PRO A 304 -2.61 -13.03 5.30
CA PRO A 304 -2.41 -11.67 4.78
C PRO A 304 -3.76 -11.00 4.48
N TYR A 305 -4.49 -10.63 5.51
CA TYR A 305 -5.85 -10.08 5.43
C TYR A 305 -5.90 -8.74 4.70
N TRP A 306 -5.07 -7.79 5.12
CA TRP A 306 -4.99 -6.47 4.52
C TRP A 306 -4.41 -6.52 3.12
N ALA A 307 -3.30 -7.23 2.95
CA ALA A 307 -2.61 -7.38 1.68
C ALA A 307 -3.49 -7.95 0.57
N SER A 308 -4.46 -8.82 0.93
CA SER A 308 -5.41 -9.43 0.01
C SER A 308 -6.55 -8.50 -0.42
N THR A 309 -6.75 -7.36 0.24
CA THR A 309 -7.87 -6.43 -0.06
C THR A 309 -7.56 -5.41 -1.14
N SER A 310 -6.30 -5.25 -1.53
CA SER A 310 -5.86 -4.18 -2.43
C SER A 310 -5.76 -4.67 -3.87
N SER A 311 -6.31 -3.88 -4.82
CA SER A 311 -5.89 -3.99 -6.21
C SER A 311 -4.51 -3.33 -6.33
N ASN A 312 -3.44 -4.12 -6.26
CA ASN A 312 -2.06 -3.64 -6.34
C ASN A 312 -1.62 -3.32 -7.80
N GLY A 313 -2.59 -3.08 -8.70
CA GLY A 313 -2.36 -2.95 -10.12
C GLY A 313 -1.40 -1.83 -10.49
N LEU A 314 -1.54 -0.65 -9.86
CA LEU A 314 -0.65 0.48 -10.11
C LEU A 314 0.77 0.18 -9.63
N VAL A 315 0.93 -0.25 -8.39
CA VAL A 315 2.24 -0.61 -7.81
C VAL A 315 2.89 -1.74 -8.60
N SER A 316 2.13 -2.77 -8.94
CA SER A 316 2.59 -3.88 -9.77
C SER A 316 3.08 -3.42 -11.14
N ARG A 317 2.35 -2.51 -11.80
CA ARG A 317 2.75 -1.93 -13.09
C ARG A 317 4.05 -1.15 -12.94
N LEU A 318 4.13 -0.24 -11.97
CA LEU A 318 5.29 0.62 -11.76
C LEU A 318 6.56 -0.19 -11.48
N ILE A 319 6.53 -1.15 -10.55
CA ILE A 319 7.72 -1.98 -10.25
C ILE A 319 8.10 -2.82 -11.49
N ARG A 320 7.14 -3.37 -12.21
CA ARG A 320 7.40 -4.20 -13.40
C ARG A 320 8.09 -3.42 -14.51
N THR A 321 7.71 -2.13 -14.72
CA THR A 321 8.26 -1.26 -15.77
C THR A 321 9.44 -0.42 -15.30
N ALA A 322 9.79 -0.46 -14.01
CA ALA A 322 10.88 0.30 -13.43
C ALA A 322 12.26 -0.15 -13.95
N SER A 323 13.26 0.69 -13.73
CA SER A 323 14.67 0.43 -14.06
C SER A 323 15.26 -0.74 -13.27
N ALA A 324 16.46 -1.15 -13.67
CA ALA A 324 17.24 -2.15 -12.95
C ALA A 324 17.56 -1.73 -11.51
N ASP A 325 17.84 -0.45 -11.27
CA ASP A 325 18.14 0.10 -9.94
C ASP A 325 16.97 -0.06 -8.96
N VAL A 326 15.74 0.28 -9.39
CA VAL A 326 14.54 0.08 -8.57
C VAL A 326 14.30 -1.40 -8.28
N LYS A 327 14.50 -2.26 -9.28
CA LYS A 327 14.34 -3.71 -9.12
C LYS A 327 15.39 -4.30 -8.17
N GLU A 328 16.63 -3.84 -8.22
CA GLU A 328 17.70 -4.24 -7.31
C GLU A 328 17.37 -3.83 -5.86
N LYS A 329 16.94 -2.59 -5.65
CA LYS A 329 16.49 -2.11 -4.34
C LYS A 329 15.30 -2.92 -3.81
N MET A 330 14.33 -3.26 -4.68
CA MET A 330 13.22 -4.13 -4.30
C MET A 330 13.68 -5.54 -3.91
N GLU A 331 14.66 -6.09 -4.61
CA GLU A 331 15.25 -7.39 -4.26
C GLU A 331 15.95 -7.34 -2.91
N ASP A 332 16.72 -6.29 -2.62
CA ASP A 332 17.36 -6.10 -1.33
C ASP A 332 16.32 -6.03 -0.19
N LEU A 333 15.21 -5.31 -0.38
CA LEU A 333 14.09 -5.30 0.56
C LEU A 333 13.50 -6.70 0.78
N LEU A 334 13.31 -7.48 -0.28
CA LEU A 334 12.78 -8.86 -0.17
C LEU A 334 13.73 -9.82 0.55
N LYS A 335 15.03 -9.55 0.53
CA LYS A 335 16.05 -10.27 1.29
C LYS A 335 16.16 -9.82 2.75
N GLY A 336 15.31 -8.89 3.19
CA GLY A 336 15.32 -8.33 4.54
C GLY A 336 16.43 -7.30 4.79
N LYS A 337 16.97 -6.69 3.72
CA LYS A 337 17.87 -5.55 3.82
C LYS A 337 17.07 -4.25 3.75
N THR A 338 17.64 -3.19 4.30
CA THR A 338 17.12 -1.84 4.13
C THR A 338 17.70 -1.18 2.88
N ILE A 339 16.95 -0.25 2.30
CA ILE A 339 17.42 0.62 1.22
C ILE A 339 17.48 2.07 1.70
N THR A 340 18.38 2.86 1.14
CA THR A 340 18.45 4.30 1.41
C THR A 340 18.16 5.07 0.13
N VAL A 341 17.10 5.88 0.13
CA VAL A 341 16.60 6.61 -1.03
C VAL A 341 16.24 8.04 -0.66
N ASN A 342 16.32 8.93 -1.64
CA ASN A 342 15.83 10.30 -1.54
C ASN A 342 14.58 10.41 -2.41
N PHE A 343 13.48 10.93 -1.87
CA PHE A 343 12.25 11.19 -2.62
C PHE A 343 11.45 12.31 -1.96
N ASP A 344 10.57 12.95 -2.73
CA ASP A 344 9.55 13.85 -2.19
C ASP A 344 8.35 13.01 -1.73
N GLU A 345 7.87 13.26 -0.51
CA GLU A 345 6.64 12.64 -0.01
C GLU A 345 5.38 13.07 -0.78
N GLN A 346 5.49 14.11 -1.59
CA GLN A 346 4.43 14.56 -2.46
C GLN A 346 4.38 13.68 -3.71
N ILE A 347 3.30 12.92 -3.85
CA ILE A 347 3.10 12.11 -5.05
C ILE A 347 2.50 12.99 -6.13
N VAL A 348 3.29 13.23 -7.16
CA VAL A 348 2.80 13.82 -8.41
C VAL A 348 2.54 12.65 -9.35
N TYR A 349 1.29 12.24 -9.51
CA TYR A 349 0.94 11.07 -10.31
C TYR A 349 1.49 11.13 -11.74
N ASN A 350 1.46 12.30 -12.39
CA ASN A 350 2.03 12.49 -13.71
C ASN A 350 3.58 12.42 -13.74
N GLN A 351 4.25 12.50 -12.61
CA GLN A 351 5.71 12.31 -12.51
C GLN A 351 6.10 10.85 -12.23
N LEU A 352 5.15 9.98 -11.91
CA LEU A 352 5.43 8.56 -11.70
C LEU A 352 6.01 7.86 -12.95
N ASP A 353 5.70 8.38 -14.13
CA ASP A 353 6.21 7.86 -15.39
C ASP A 353 7.61 8.43 -15.75
N ASP A 354 7.97 9.60 -15.21
CA ASP A 354 9.22 10.32 -15.52
C ASP A 354 10.24 10.28 -14.37
N ASN A 355 9.80 10.02 -13.14
CA ASN A 355 10.63 10.00 -11.95
C ASN A 355 10.50 8.68 -11.20
N GLU A 356 11.46 7.80 -11.39
CA GLU A 356 11.46 6.46 -10.78
C GLU A 356 11.50 6.48 -9.25
N GLU A 357 12.10 7.52 -8.63
CA GLU A 357 12.14 7.65 -7.17
C GLU A 357 10.75 7.91 -6.55
N ALA A 358 9.79 8.40 -7.35
CA ALA A 358 8.41 8.59 -6.90
C ALA A 358 7.70 7.28 -6.49
N ILE A 359 8.20 6.12 -6.94
CA ILE A 359 7.68 4.81 -6.53
C ILE A 359 7.83 4.59 -5.02
N TRP A 360 8.94 5.05 -4.41
CA TRP A 360 9.20 4.89 -2.99
C TRP A 360 8.22 5.70 -2.14
N SER A 361 7.88 6.91 -2.60
CA SER A 361 6.83 7.74 -2.00
C SER A 361 5.46 7.03 -2.01
N LEU A 362 5.08 6.42 -3.14
CA LEU A 362 3.83 5.67 -3.26
C LEU A 362 3.82 4.42 -2.37
N LEU A 363 4.92 3.68 -2.32
CA LEU A 363 5.04 2.47 -1.49
C LEU A 363 4.97 2.80 0.00
N LEU A 364 5.61 3.91 0.43
CA LEU A 364 5.55 4.40 1.80
C LEU A 364 4.13 4.87 2.17
N ALA A 365 3.52 5.74 1.35
CA ALA A 365 2.16 6.25 1.60
C ALA A 365 1.12 5.14 1.62
N SER A 366 1.30 4.10 0.80
CA SER A 366 0.44 2.91 0.79
C SER A 366 0.67 1.98 1.98
N GLY A 367 1.73 2.17 2.78
CA GLY A 367 2.06 1.36 3.95
C GLY A 367 2.80 0.06 3.62
N TYR A 368 3.32 -0.09 2.41
CA TYR A 368 4.10 -1.28 2.03
C TYR A 368 5.54 -1.22 2.54
N LEU A 369 6.05 -0.02 2.72
CA LEU A 369 7.34 0.25 3.34
C LEU A 369 7.15 1.08 4.61
N LYS A 370 8.12 0.94 5.52
CA LYS A 370 8.24 1.75 6.73
C LYS A 370 9.55 2.52 6.74
N VAL A 371 9.56 3.65 7.42
CA VAL A 371 10.78 4.43 7.65
C VAL A 371 11.50 3.89 8.88
N GLN A 372 12.75 3.49 8.71
CA GLN A 372 13.64 3.11 9.81
C GLN A 372 14.39 4.31 10.36
N ASN A 373 14.85 5.19 9.46
CA ASN A 373 15.60 6.39 9.80
C ASN A 373 15.44 7.46 8.70
N ILE A 374 15.60 8.73 9.08
CA ILE A 374 15.66 9.87 8.15
C ILE A 374 16.97 10.62 8.43
N ASP A 375 17.84 10.69 7.44
CA ASP A 375 19.08 11.45 7.47
C ASP A 375 18.93 12.73 6.63
N TYR A 376 19.27 13.87 7.19
CA TYR A 376 19.26 15.13 6.46
C TYR A 376 20.66 15.42 5.92
N ARG A 377 20.83 15.50 4.60
CA ARG A 377 22.12 15.63 3.94
C ARG A 377 22.28 16.98 3.24
N GLY A 378 23.53 17.44 3.16
CA GLY A 378 23.91 18.68 2.48
C GLY A 378 23.46 19.94 3.21
N ILE A 379 23.75 21.10 2.61
CA ILE A 379 23.38 22.43 3.14
C ILE A 379 21.86 22.65 3.00
N THR A 380 21.25 22.01 2.04
CA THR A 380 19.81 22.07 1.73
C THR A 380 18.97 21.18 2.65
N LEU A 381 19.61 20.38 3.53
CA LEU A 381 18.95 19.43 4.44
C LEU A 381 18.00 18.49 3.69
N GLU A 382 18.47 17.92 2.58
CA GLU A 382 17.69 16.95 1.81
C GLU A 382 17.41 15.68 2.62
N PRO A 383 16.15 15.25 2.74
CA PRO A 383 15.82 14.05 3.50
C PRO A 383 16.19 12.78 2.72
N TRP A 384 16.96 11.91 3.36
CA TRP A 384 17.27 10.58 2.88
C TRP A 384 16.63 9.56 3.80
N TYR A 385 15.76 8.73 3.23
CA TYR A 385 14.97 7.76 3.97
C TYR A 385 15.62 6.38 3.92
N THR A 386 15.86 5.78 5.07
CA THR A 386 16.17 4.36 5.16
C THR A 386 14.87 3.59 5.30
N LEU A 387 14.51 2.81 4.28
CA LEU A 387 13.26 2.09 4.17
C LEU A 387 13.44 0.59 4.36
N ASP A 388 12.40 -0.05 4.88
CA ASP A 388 12.27 -1.50 5.05
C ASP A 388 10.85 -1.94 4.69
N ILE A 389 10.65 -3.23 4.39
CA ILE A 389 9.31 -3.81 4.27
C ILE A 389 8.61 -3.73 5.62
N THR A 390 7.35 -3.30 5.60
CA THR A 390 6.60 -3.02 6.83
C THR A 390 6.54 -4.23 7.76
N ASN A 391 6.14 -5.41 7.24
CA ASN A 391 5.98 -6.64 8.02
C ASN A 391 5.88 -7.88 7.13
N ILE A 392 5.68 -9.06 7.75
CA ILE A 392 5.56 -10.34 7.02
C ILE A 392 4.32 -10.36 6.13
N GLU A 393 3.21 -9.76 6.53
CA GLU A 393 2.01 -9.65 5.71
C GLU A 393 2.30 -8.94 4.38
N THR A 394 3.01 -7.81 4.44
CA THR A 394 3.42 -7.02 3.26
C THR A 394 4.43 -7.78 2.41
N LEU A 395 5.40 -8.46 3.04
CA LEU A 395 6.34 -9.33 2.33
C LEU A 395 5.60 -10.40 1.53
N SER A 396 4.60 -11.05 2.14
CA SER A 396 3.76 -12.06 1.48
C SER A 396 3.00 -11.49 0.27
N MET A 397 2.54 -10.24 0.37
CA MET A 397 1.90 -9.53 -0.74
C MET A 397 2.86 -9.34 -1.92
N PHE A 398 4.07 -8.79 -1.66
CA PHE A 398 5.06 -8.61 -2.72
C PHE A 398 5.42 -9.94 -3.39
N MET A 399 5.64 -10.99 -2.60
CA MET A 399 5.92 -12.32 -3.12
C MET A 399 4.78 -12.85 -4.01
N THR A 400 3.53 -12.59 -3.63
CA THR A 400 2.35 -12.97 -4.43
C THR A 400 2.22 -12.14 -5.70
N MET A 401 2.49 -10.84 -5.61
CA MET A 401 2.47 -9.92 -6.76
C MET A 401 3.52 -10.32 -7.80
N PHE A 402 4.76 -10.59 -7.38
CA PHE A 402 5.81 -11.05 -8.28
C PHE A 402 5.48 -12.39 -8.94
N ARG A 403 4.91 -13.34 -8.21
CA ARG A 403 4.37 -14.56 -8.82
C ARG A 403 3.30 -14.27 -9.87
N GLY A 404 2.46 -13.27 -9.64
CA GLY A 404 1.41 -12.86 -10.58
C GLY A 404 1.93 -12.33 -11.91
N TRP A 405 3.11 -11.70 -11.93
CA TRP A 405 3.71 -11.20 -13.19
C TRP A 405 4.07 -12.30 -14.17
N PHE A 406 4.34 -13.48 -13.65
CA PHE A 406 4.75 -14.66 -14.42
C PHE A 406 3.59 -15.59 -14.77
N LYS A 407 2.38 -15.28 -14.29
CA LYS A 407 1.14 -15.92 -14.72
C LYS A 407 0.68 -15.31 -16.05
N ASN A 408 1.32 -15.71 -17.16
CA ASN A 408 0.65 -15.62 -18.45
C ASN A 408 -0.58 -16.54 -18.43
N LYS A 409 -1.66 -16.15 -19.10
CA LYS A 409 -2.93 -16.89 -19.12
C LYS A 409 -2.78 -18.36 -19.58
N ASP A 410 -1.63 -18.73 -20.13
CA ASP A 410 -1.31 -20.07 -20.65
C ASP A 410 -0.07 -20.73 -20.00
N ALA A 411 0.68 -20.04 -19.11
CA ALA A 411 1.85 -20.61 -18.45
C ALA A 411 1.49 -21.07 -17.04
N ASN A 412 1.44 -22.38 -16.85
CA ASN A 412 1.21 -23.00 -15.57
C ASN A 412 2.48 -22.89 -14.72
N TYR A 413 2.51 -21.97 -13.73
CA TYR A 413 3.63 -21.71 -12.81
C TYR A 413 4.21 -23.00 -12.19
N ASN A 414 3.35 -23.98 -11.95
CA ASN A 414 3.72 -25.32 -11.54
C ASN A 414 4.62 -26.09 -12.52
N ASP A 415 4.73 -25.67 -13.77
CA ASP A 415 5.47 -26.46 -14.78
C ASP A 415 6.98 -26.28 -14.67
N PHE A 416 7.49 -25.07 -14.31
CA PHE A 416 8.92 -24.91 -14.01
C PHE A 416 9.35 -25.75 -12.80
N VAL A 417 8.59 -25.63 -11.72
CA VAL A 417 8.87 -26.37 -10.47
C VAL A 417 8.78 -27.88 -10.71
N LYS A 418 7.77 -28.34 -11.45
CA LYS A 418 7.67 -29.75 -11.87
C LYS A 418 8.86 -30.20 -12.71
N ALA A 419 9.27 -29.36 -13.67
CA ALA A 419 10.41 -29.63 -14.55
C ALA A 419 11.72 -29.72 -13.72
N LEU A 420 11.93 -28.79 -12.77
CA LEU A 420 13.08 -28.77 -11.87
C LEU A 420 13.13 -30.03 -10.98
N LEU A 421 12.00 -30.39 -10.37
CA LEU A 421 11.92 -31.60 -9.53
C LEU A 421 12.15 -32.89 -10.33
N LYS A 422 11.69 -32.95 -11.60
CA LYS A 422 11.93 -34.06 -12.52
C LYS A 422 13.34 -34.08 -13.10
N GLY A 423 14.07 -32.95 -13.03
CA GLY A 423 15.36 -32.77 -13.72
C GLY A 423 15.22 -32.64 -15.25
N SER A 424 14.08 -32.17 -15.74
CA SER A 424 13.83 -31.99 -17.17
C SER A 424 14.40 -30.67 -17.67
N LEU A 425 15.67 -30.65 -18.11
CA LEU A 425 16.33 -29.46 -18.68
C LEU A 425 15.53 -28.87 -19.86
N LYS A 426 14.97 -29.71 -20.69
CA LYS A 426 14.19 -29.26 -21.86
C LYS A 426 12.97 -28.45 -21.45
N GLU A 427 12.19 -28.96 -20.48
CA GLU A 427 10.99 -28.28 -20.00
C GLU A 427 11.34 -27.01 -19.23
N MET A 428 12.41 -27.00 -18.40
CA MET A 428 12.90 -25.81 -17.74
C MET A 428 13.32 -24.72 -18.72
N ASN A 429 14.08 -25.08 -19.77
CA ASN A 429 14.52 -24.13 -20.78
C ASN A 429 13.36 -23.55 -21.59
N ILE A 430 12.38 -24.36 -22.00
CA ILE A 430 11.17 -23.88 -22.69
C ILE A 430 10.45 -22.87 -21.81
N TYR A 431 10.13 -23.24 -20.58
CA TYR A 431 9.42 -22.37 -19.66
C TYR A 431 10.14 -21.04 -19.42
N MET A 432 11.44 -21.08 -19.13
CA MET A 432 12.22 -19.87 -18.83
C MET A 432 12.35 -18.94 -20.03
N ASN A 433 12.47 -19.46 -21.24
CA ASN A 433 12.52 -18.61 -22.43
C ASN A 433 11.14 -18.01 -22.78
N ASP A 434 10.05 -18.76 -22.64
CA ASP A 434 8.69 -18.25 -22.85
C ASP A 434 8.39 -17.11 -21.86
N VAL A 435 8.75 -17.28 -20.61
CA VAL A 435 8.59 -16.26 -19.58
C VAL A 435 9.52 -15.07 -19.80
N ALA A 436 10.79 -15.30 -20.16
CA ALA A 436 11.75 -14.25 -20.45
C ALA A 436 11.31 -13.36 -21.61
N LEU A 437 10.79 -13.97 -22.68
CA LEU A 437 10.24 -13.23 -23.83
C LEU A 437 9.04 -12.34 -23.45
N ALA A 438 8.19 -12.84 -22.57
CA ALA A 438 6.97 -12.15 -22.17
C ALA A 438 7.21 -11.06 -21.10
N THR A 439 8.28 -11.19 -20.31
CA THR A 439 8.41 -10.46 -19.04
C THR A 439 9.65 -9.57 -18.99
N PHE A 440 10.75 -9.94 -19.65
CA PHE A 440 11.98 -9.18 -19.61
C PHE A 440 11.95 -8.02 -20.60
N SER A 441 12.20 -6.81 -20.11
CA SER A 441 12.39 -5.64 -20.99
C SER A 441 13.78 -5.70 -21.64
N SER A 442 13.91 -5.15 -22.86
CA SER A 442 15.21 -4.99 -23.50
C SER A 442 16.15 -4.03 -22.76
N PHE A 443 15.64 -3.27 -21.79
CA PHE A 443 16.42 -2.40 -20.90
C PHE A 443 16.96 -3.14 -19.66
N ASP A 444 16.35 -4.26 -19.27
CA ASP A 444 16.78 -5.07 -18.11
C ASP A 444 18.11 -5.80 -18.38
N THR A 445 18.61 -5.72 -19.61
CA THR A 445 19.72 -6.52 -20.12
C THR A 445 21.01 -5.74 -20.38
N GLY A 446 21.17 -4.55 -19.77
CA GLY A 446 22.36 -3.67 -19.71
C GLY A 446 23.33 -3.72 -20.90
N LYS A 447 23.49 -2.60 -21.64
CA LYS A 447 24.44 -2.48 -22.75
C LYS A 447 25.75 -1.74 -22.39
N LYS A 448 26.08 -1.56 -21.09
CA LYS A 448 27.28 -0.83 -20.68
C LYS A 448 28.17 -1.65 -19.73
N PRO A 449 29.50 -1.70 -19.97
CA PRO A 449 30.46 -2.56 -19.22
C PRO A 449 30.59 -2.26 -17.72
N SER A 450 30.12 -1.13 -17.21
CA SER A 450 30.18 -0.75 -15.78
C SER A 450 29.03 -1.33 -14.92
N GLU A 451 28.08 -2.05 -15.53
CA GLU A 451 26.88 -2.56 -14.88
C GLU A 451 26.82 -4.09 -14.84
N LYS A 452 27.98 -4.75 -14.85
CA LYS A 452 28.14 -6.22 -15.00
C LYS A 452 27.40 -7.08 -13.95
N SER A 453 27.09 -6.55 -12.76
CA SER A 453 26.45 -7.34 -11.69
C SER A 453 24.93 -7.16 -11.56
N GLN A 454 24.34 -6.20 -12.23
CA GLN A 454 22.93 -5.83 -12.08
C GLN A 454 21.95 -6.82 -12.75
N PRO A 455 22.18 -7.30 -13.99
CA PRO A 455 21.29 -8.28 -14.61
C PRO A 455 21.23 -9.61 -13.86
N GLU A 456 22.36 -10.09 -13.34
CA GLU A 456 22.47 -11.35 -12.60
C GLU A 456 21.55 -11.37 -11.36
N ARG A 457 21.49 -10.27 -10.61
CA ARG A 457 20.64 -10.13 -9.42
C ARG A 457 19.16 -10.13 -9.76
N PHE A 458 18.78 -9.54 -10.88
CA PHE A 458 17.40 -9.58 -11.35
C PHE A 458 16.95 -11.02 -11.64
N TYR A 459 17.76 -11.78 -12.36
CA TYR A 459 17.46 -13.17 -12.68
C TYR A 459 17.45 -14.07 -11.43
N HIS A 460 18.32 -13.79 -10.48
CA HIS A 460 18.35 -14.47 -9.20
C HIS A 460 17.04 -14.26 -8.40
N GLY A 461 16.60 -13.02 -8.22
CA GLY A 461 15.32 -12.72 -7.55
C GLY A 461 14.12 -13.34 -8.27
N PHE A 462 14.16 -13.35 -9.60
CA PHE A 462 13.15 -13.99 -10.41
C PHE A 462 13.02 -15.49 -10.13
N VAL A 463 14.13 -16.24 -10.21
CA VAL A 463 14.11 -17.68 -9.95
C VAL A 463 13.77 -18.00 -8.50
N LEU A 464 14.24 -17.21 -7.54
CA LEU A 464 13.80 -17.35 -6.14
C LEU A 464 12.29 -17.24 -5.98
N GLY A 465 11.65 -16.29 -6.68
CA GLY A 465 10.20 -16.16 -6.70
C GLY A 465 9.50 -17.42 -7.23
N LEU A 466 10.06 -18.09 -8.25
CA LEU A 466 9.55 -19.36 -8.75
C LEU A 466 9.65 -20.50 -7.72
N LEU A 467 10.71 -20.51 -6.93
CA LEU A 467 11.02 -21.62 -6.01
C LEU A 467 10.23 -21.56 -4.68
N VAL A 468 9.58 -20.43 -4.37
CA VAL A 468 8.86 -20.26 -3.09
C VAL A 468 7.77 -21.31 -2.85
N GLU A 469 7.18 -21.88 -3.89
CA GLU A 469 6.21 -22.99 -3.76
C GLU A 469 6.79 -24.25 -3.13
N LEU A 470 8.11 -24.37 -3.13
CA LEU A 470 8.82 -25.52 -2.56
C LEU A 470 9.08 -25.41 -1.06
N ARG A 471 8.64 -24.36 -0.36
CA ARG A 471 8.95 -24.13 1.07
C ARG A 471 8.52 -25.26 2.00
N ASP A 472 7.43 -25.93 1.70
CA ASP A 472 6.95 -27.06 2.51
C ASP A 472 7.75 -28.34 2.25
N ARG A 473 8.53 -28.37 1.17
CA ARG A 473 9.29 -29.52 0.70
C ARG A 473 10.80 -29.32 0.78
N TYR A 474 11.25 -28.06 0.69
CA TYR A 474 12.65 -27.67 0.70
C TYR A 474 12.91 -26.48 1.62
N GLN A 475 14.02 -26.50 2.33
CA GLN A 475 14.60 -25.31 2.93
C GLN A 475 15.37 -24.54 1.84
N ILE A 476 14.85 -23.38 1.43
CA ILE A 476 15.45 -22.57 0.38
C ILE A 476 16.35 -21.52 1.00
N ARG A 477 17.62 -21.51 0.60
CA ARG A 477 18.63 -20.54 1.05
C ARG A 477 19.23 -19.85 -0.16
N SER A 478 19.58 -18.57 -0.04
CA SER A 478 20.23 -17.82 -1.09
C SER A 478 21.33 -16.93 -0.56
N ASN A 479 22.38 -16.70 -1.39
CA ASN A 479 23.52 -15.83 -1.10
C ASN A 479 24.22 -16.12 0.25
N ARG A 480 24.41 -17.39 0.61
CA ARG A 480 25.15 -17.80 1.81
C ARG A 480 26.47 -18.45 1.46
N GLU A 481 27.39 -18.43 2.41
CA GLU A 481 28.68 -19.06 2.27
C GLU A 481 28.58 -20.57 2.43
N SER A 482 29.18 -21.32 1.50
CA SER A 482 29.43 -22.74 1.58
C SER A 482 30.73 -23.07 0.88
N GLY A 483 31.53 -23.97 1.42
CA GLY A 483 32.85 -24.29 0.90
C GLY A 483 33.76 -23.03 0.86
N TYR A 484 34.33 -22.74 -0.29
CA TYR A 484 35.25 -21.62 -0.51
C TYR A 484 34.60 -20.41 -1.19
N GLY A 485 33.27 -20.31 -1.20
CA GLY A 485 32.57 -19.21 -1.86
C GLY A 485 31.15 -19.02 -1.36
N ARG A 486 30.39 -18.21 -2.11
CA ARG A 486 29.01 -17.91 -1.85
C ARG A 486 28.16 -18.40 -3.03
N TYR A 487 27.22 -19.32 -2.76
CA TYR A 487 26.28 -19.84 -3.74
C TYR A 487 25.08 -18.90 -3.93
N ASP A 488 24.49 -18.93 -5.10
CA ASP A 488 23.30 -18.11 -5.40
C ASP A 488 22.04 -18.69 -4.77
N VAL A 489 21.70 -19.96 -5.06
CA VAL A 489 20.52 -20.62 -4.48
C VAL A 489 20.84 -22.07 -4.13
N MET A 490 20.43 -22.48 -2.92
CA MET A 490 20.50 -23.85 -2.47
C MET A 490 19.14 -24.31 -1.92
N LEU A 491 18.68 -25.46 -2.39
CA LEU A 491 17.47 -26.12 -1.91
C LEU A 491 17.86 -27.40 -1.15
N THR A 492 17.68 -27.37 0.17
CA THR A 492 17.89 -28.53 1.01
C THR A 492 16.57 -29.25 1.23
N PRO A 493 16.41 -30.52 0.88
CA PRO A 493 15.15 -31.24 1.05
C PRO A 493 14.81 -31.43 2.53
N VAL A 494 13.52 -31.30 2.86
CA VAL A 494 13.01 -31.57 4.24
C VAL A 494 12.88 -33.07 4.49
N THR A 495 12.73 -33.85 3.43
CA THR A 495 12.57 -35.31 3.49
C THR A 495 13.67 -36.01 2.69
N GLU A 496 14.02 -37.25 3.06
CA GLU A 496 15.02 -38.05 2.38
C GLU A 496 14.63 -38.54 0.98
N VAL A 497 13.41 -38.24 0.52
CA VAL A 497 12.91 -38.68 -0.80
C VAL A 497 13.42 -37.78 -1.93
N ASP A 498 13.66 -36.50 -1.65
CA ASP A 498 14.02 -35.50 -2.64
C ASP A 498 15.53 -35.29 -2.73
N ASP A 499 16.02 -34.92 -3.93
CA ASP A 499 17.41 -34.54 -4.14
C ASP A 499 17.64 -33.08 -3.77
N ALA A 500 18.79 -32.76 -3.18
CA ALA A 500 19.23 -31.39 -2.98
C ALA A 500 19.58 -30.73 -4.33
N ILE A 501 19.41 -29.40 -4.40
CA ILE A 501 19.64 -28.66 -5.63
C ILE A 501 20.49 -27.43 -5.33
N VAL A 502 21.55 -27.23 -6.12
CA VAL A 502 22.39 -26.02 -6.11
C VAL A 502 22.26 -25.33 -7.45
N ILE A 503 21.99 -24.03 -7.43
CA ILE A 503 21.81 -23.21 -8.63
C ILE A 503 22.79 -22.04 -8.59
N GLU A 504 23.47 -21.81 -9.71
CA GLU A 504 24.34 -20.67 -9.95
C GLU A 504 23.89 -19.91 -11.18
N PHE A 505 23.88 -18.56 -11.11
CA PHE A 505 23.46 -17.68 -12.19
C PHE A 505 24.64 -16.95 -12.80
N LYS A 506 24.66 -16.82 -14.12
CA LYS A 506 25.65 -16.02 -14.84
C LYS A 506 25.00 -15.24 -15.97
N VAL A 507 25.49 -14.06 -16.19
CA VAL A 507 25.16 -13.25 -17.38
C VAL A 507 26.28 -13.45 -18.40
N HIS A 508 25.89 -13.72 -19.64
CA HIS A 508 26.82 -13.92 -20.74
C HIS A 508 27.71 -12.70 -20.97
N GLU A 509 29.03 -12.91 -21.01
CA GLU A 509 30.05 -11.91 -21.29
C GLU A 509 30.63 -12.13 -22.68
N PRO A 510 30.14 -11.44 -23.73
CA PRO A 510 30.56 -11.68 -25.12
C PRO A 510 32.06 -11.47 -25.41
N ASP A 511 32.73 -10.73 -24.51
CA ASP A 511 34.19 -10.49 -24.65
C ASP A 511 35.05 -11.66 -24.12
N GLU A 512 34.47 -12.53 -23.28
CA GLU A 512 35.16 -13.64 -22.62
C GLU A 512 34.59 -15.03 -23.01
N GLU A 513 33.36 -15.08 -23.51
CA GLU A 513 32.60 -16.30 -23.79
C GLU A 513 32.05 -16.29 -25.20
N GLU A 514 32.20 -17.42 -25.92
CA GLU A 514 31.73 -17.54 -27.32
C GLU A 514 30.22 -17.79 -27.41
N SER A 515 29.61 -18.37 -26.36
CA SER A 515 28.21 -18.78 -26.37
C SER A 515 27.61 -18.90 -24.97
N LEU A 516 26.26 -18.87 -24.87
CA LEU A 516 25.54 -19.16 -23.63
C LEU A 516 25.89 -20.55 -23.04
N GLN A 517 26.36 -21.49 -23.87
CA GLN A 517 26.81 -22.79 -23.40
C GLN A 517 28.11 -22.68 -22.58
N ASP A 518 28.98 -21.71 -22.94
CA ASP A 518 30.21 -21.44 -22.21
C ASP A 518 29.87 -20.79 -20.87
N THR A 519 28.92 -19.85 -20.85
CA THR A 519 28.40 -19.23 -19.63
C THR A 519 27.81 -20.27 -18.67
N VAL A 520 27.04 -21.24 -19.17
CA VAL A 520 26.53 -22.38 -18.36
C VAL A 520 27.67 -23.16 -17.74
N ARG A 521 28.72 -23.44 -18.52
CA ARG A 521 29.89 -24.17 -18.03
C ARG A 521 30.59 -23.42 -16.92
N VAL A 522 30.81 -22.11 -17.10
CA VAL A 522 31.40 -21.25 -16.06
C VAL A 522 30.60 -21.31 -14.75
N ALA A 523 29.25 -21.27 -14.84
CA ALA A 523 28.40 -21.40 -13.67
C ALA A 523 28.56 -22.75 -12.95
N LEU A 524 28.58 -23.86 -13.70
CA LEU A 524 28.75 -25.21 -13.14
C LEU A 524 30.16 -25.44 -12.58
N ASP A 525 31.19 -24.94 -13.28
CA ASP A 525 32.57 -24.99 -12.80
C ASP A 525 32.73 -24.24 -11.48
N GLN A 526 32.06 -23.08 -11.31
CA GLN A 526 32.08 -22.33 -10.06
C GLN A 526 31.47 -23.11 -8.89
N ILE A 527 30.36 -23.84 -9.09
CA ILE A 527 29.77 -24.70 -8.03
C ILE A 527 30.80 -25.71 -7.56
N THR A 528 31.51 -26.34 -8.50
CA THR A 528 32.50 -27.40 -8.20
C THR A 528 33.77 -26.82 -7.58
N GLU A 529 34.36 -25.77 -8.16
CA GLU A 529 35.61 -25.15 -7.69
C GLU A 529 35.47 -24.52 -6.31
N LYS A 530 34.29 -23.99 -5.98
CA LYS A 530 34.00 -23.38 -4.69
C LYS A 530 33.44 -24.35 -3.64
N ASP A 531 33.29 -25.64 -4.01
CA ASP A 531 32.80 -26.70 -3.11
C ASP A 531 31.48 -26.33 -2.41
N TYR A 532 30.50 -25.89 -3.19
CA TYR A 532 29.21 -25.46 -2.62
C TYR A 532 28.45 -26.64 -1.98
N ASP A 533 28.79 -27.88 -2.30
CA ASP A 533 28.22 -29.08 -1.72
C ASP A 533 28.60 -29.31 -0.27
N ALA A 534 29.66 -28.66 0.21
CA ALA A 534 30.21 -28.90 1.56
C ALA A 534 29.15 -28.80 2.66
N GLU A 535 28.22 -27.83 2.56
CA GLU A 535 27.13 -27.66 3.52
C GLU A 535 26.12 -28.83 3.46
N LEU A 536 25.76 -29.28 2.27
CA LEU A 536 24.82 -30.39 2.05
C LEU A 536 25.43 -31.74 2.50
N LEU A 537 26.70 -31.94 2.19
CA LEU A 537 27.45 -33.14 2.64
C LEU A 537 27.57 -33.20 4.17
N ALA A 538 27.80 -32.04 4.81
CA ALA A 538 27.85 -31.95 6.28
C ALA A 538 26.49 -32.25 6.92
N GLN A 539 25.40 -32.10 6.22
CA GLN A 539 24.04 -32.47 6.63
C GLN A 539 23.70 -33.93 6.35
N GLY A 540 24.63 -34.71 5.77
CA GLY A 540 24.48 -36.14 5.49
C GLY A 540 23.83 -36.47 4.14
N ILE A 541 23.67 -35.47 3.25
CA ILE A 541 23.17 -35.73 1.91
C ILE A 541 24.31 -36.28 1.06
N SER A 542 24.09 -37.41 0.38
CA SER A 542 25.11 -38.03 -0.46
C SER A 542 25.28 -37.31 -1.79
N VAL A 543 26.49 -37.32 -2.37
CA VAL A 543 26.85 -36.62 -3.61
C VAL A 543 25.93 -36.97 -4.79
N ASP A 544 25.53 -38.23 -4.90
CA ASP A 544 24.63 -38.73 -5.94
C ASP A 544 23.18 -38.20 -5.83
N ARG A 545 22.88 -37.51 -4.72
CA ARG A 545 21.60 -36.84 -4.46
C ARG A 545 21.68 -35.31 -4.49
N ILE A 546 22.75 -34.75 -5.02
CA ILE A 546 22.91 -33.32 -5.20
C ILE A 546 22.88 -33.02 -6.70
N ARG A 547 22.01 -32.15 -7.12
CA ARG A 547 21.91 -31.70 -8.51
C ARG A 547 22.41 -30.27 -8.65
N HIS A 548 23.25 -30.03 -9.67
CA HIS A 548 23.76 -28.72 -10.00
C HIS A 548 23.10 -28.19 -11.26
N TYR A 549 22.69 -26.92 -11.22
CA TYR A 549 22.16 -26.22 -12.39
C TYR A 549 22.89 -24.90 -12.59
N GLY A 550 23.43 -24.69 -13.79
CA GLY A 550 23.95 -23.41 -14.26
C GLY A 550 22.90 -22.69 -15.11
N PHE A 551 22.59 -21.47 -14.78
CA PHE A 551 21.66 -20.62 -15.51
C PHE A 551 22.45 -19.51 -16.19
N ALA A 552 22.42 -19.48 -17.52
CA ALA A 552 23.04 -18.45 -18.33
C ALA A 552 21.99 -17.51 -18.94
N PHE A 553 22.22 -16.20 -18.88
CA PHE A 553 21.31 -15.19 -19.38
C PHE A 553 22.00 -14.26 -20.39
N GLU A 554 21.33 -14.02 -21.52
CA GLU A 554 21.71 -13.02 -22.53
C GLU A 554 20.45 -12.26 -22.97
N GLY A 555 20.20 -11.12 -22.36
CA GLY A 555 18.99 -10.38 -22.67
C GLY A 555 17.73 -11.17 -22.31
N LYS A 556 16.92 -11.45 -23.33
CA LYS A 556 15.70 -12.27 -23.19
C LYS A 556 15.93 -13.76 -23.41
N LYS A 557 17.16 -14.18 -23.60
CA LYS A 557 17.50 -15.60 -23.78
C LYS A 557 18.00 -16.19 -22.47
N VAL A 558 17.55 -17.38 -22.16
CA VAL A 558 17.97 -18.16 -20.99
C VAL A 558 18.41 -19.54 -21.45
N LEU A 559 19.55 -19.99 -20.97
CA LEU A 559 20.00 -21.35 -21.14
C LEU A 559 20.31 -21.97 -19.77
N ILE A 560 19.70 -23.11 -19.48
CA ILE A 560 19.92 -23.89 -18.27
C ILE A 560 20.63 -25.16 -18.66
N GLY A 561 21.72 -25.47 -17.95
CA GLY A 561 22.42 -26.73 -18.06
C GLY A 561 22.61 -27.36 -16.68
N GLN A 562 23.00 -28.63 -16.66
CA GLN A 562 23.35 -29.38 -15.45
C GLN A 562 24.63 -30.17 -15.66
N ASP A 563 25.31 -30.53 -14.58
CA ASP A 563 26.43 -31.46 -14.60
C ASP A 563 25.99 -32.87 -15.04
N GLU A 564 26.88 -33.59 -15.71
CA GLU A 564 26.71 -35.01 -15.87
C GLU A 564 26.79 -35.71 -14.51
N ILE A 565 25.64 -36.14 -14.01
CA ILE A 565 25.58 -36.91 -12.77
C ILE A 565 26.40 -38.17 -12.96
N LYS A 566 27.57 -38.26 -12.34
CA LYS A 566 28.36 -39.52 -12.25
C LYS A 566 27.58 -40.53 -11.41
N ARG A 567 26.54 -41.12 -11.93
CA ARG A 567 25.89 -42.28 -11.34
C ARG A 567 26.92 -43.42 -11.39
N LYS A 568 27.52 -43.73 -10.24
CA LYS A 568 28.22 -45.02 -10.07
C LYS A 568 27.17 -46.11 -10.24
N HIS A 569 27.28 -46.87 -11.34
CA HIS A 569 26.56 -48.11 -11.56
C HIS A 569 26.94 -49.16 -10.48
#